data_b88ae2016c54f3f115300c5cef4567f7
#
_entry.id   b88ae2016c54f3f115300c5cef4567f7
#
_cell.length_a   1.000
_cell.length_b   1.000
_cell.length_c   1.000
_cell.angle_alpha   90.00
_cell.angle_beta   90.00
_cell.angle_gamma   90.00
#
_symmetry.space_group_name_H-M   'P 1'
#
loop_
_entity.id
_entity.type
_entity.pdbx_description
1 polymer ?
#
loop_
_entity_poly.entity_id
_entity_poly.type
_entity_poly.pdbx_seq_one_letter_code
_entity_poly.pdbx_strand_id
1 'polypeptide(L)'
;MLVIGLIREPDGIRGVMLMDLKKILCTVALAQSMLIAPAFAFGKEKPIVVPKNFPEKYNAEYIKRITPEYKSVGDDFIFYVALDMLKGTNGEFSRKAILGNNLSQRPVKIEFKDLGTINQAYSSFDALGWKRGKQLYIYINPRHKDAPPGAIAALLSHEALHQDEYNSLAEETYAWTMEASVWCEILNVYPESDENLHPLVTRENTLKKLFEKGNYSNKYIKKTVHANEGYKNLPATSPGFEDL
;
A
#
# COMPACT_ATOMS: atom_id res chain seq x y z
N MET A 1 -9.15 -19.15 -22.63
CA MET A 1 -9.34 -19.00 -24.11
C MET A 1 -9.16 -17.50 -24.39
N LEU A 2 -8.02 -17.15 -24.93
CA LEU A 2 -7.57 -15.76 -25.14
C LEU A 2 -8.14 -15.28 -26.47
N VAL A 3 -8.91 -14.20 -26.47
CA VAL A 3 -9.35 -13.53 -27.72
C VAL A 3 -8.54 -12.26 -27.88
N ILE A 4 -7.60 -12.31 -28.81
CA ILE A 4 -6.83 -11.15 -29.26
C ILE A 4 -7.63 -10.45 -30.37
N GLY A 5 -8.10 -9.25 -30.09
CA GLY A 5 -8.72 -8.38 -31.09
C GLY A 5 -7.65 -7.52 -31.78
N LEU A 6 -7.41 -7.81 -33.04
CA LEU A 6 -6.60 -6.99 -33.95
C LEU A 6 -7.38 -5.72 -34.34
N ILE A 7 -6.84 -4.56 -34.05
CA ILE A 7 -7.30 -3.28 -34.65
C ILE A 7 -6.36 -2.94 -35.81
N ARG A 8 -6.97 -2.76 -36.97
CA ARG A 8 -6.35 -2.46 -38.25
C ARG A 8 -6.09 -0.95 -38.31
N GLU A 9 -4.87 -0.56 -38.68
CA GLU A 9 -4.55 0.83 -39.06
C GLU A 9 -4.94 1.11 -40.50
N PRO A 10 -5.39 2.33 -40.82
CA PRO A 10 -5.46 2.79 -42.22
C PRO A 10 -4.25 3.64 -42.60
N ASP A 11 -3.88 3.43 -43.84
CA ASP A 11 -2.74 3.92 -44.56
C ASP A 11 -2.54 5.45 -44.66
N GLY A 12 -1.25 5.78 -44.72
CA GLY A 12 -0.77 6.84 -45.62
C GLY A 12 -0.37 8.18 -44.99
N ILE A 13 0.92 8.46 -44.94
CA ILE A 13 1.57 9.50 -45.78
C ILE A 13 3.08 9.49 -45.44
N ARG A 14 3.89 9.19 -46.45
CA ARG A 14 5.35 9.39 -46.47
C ARG A 14 5.65 10.88 -46.62
N GLY A 15 6.46 11.41 -45.74
CA GLY A 15 7.13 12.70 -45.88
C GLY A 15 8.58 12.57 -45.43
N VAL A 16 9.47 12.23 -46.38
CA VAL A 16 10.90 12.29 -46.21
C VAL A 16 11.34 13.73 -46.30
N MET A 17 11.80 14.34 -45.21
CA MET A 17 12.45 15.63 -45.25
C MET A 17 13.95 15.42 -45.02
N LEU A 18 14.70 15.36 -46.14
CA LEU A 18 16.16 15.51 -46.15
C LEU A 18 16.51 16.92 -45.68
N MET A 19 17.12 17.04 -44.52
CA MET A 19 17.81 18.28 -44.16
C MET A 19 19.31 18.15 -44.36
N ASP A 20 19.78 19.09 -45.15
CA ASP A 20 21.10 19.30 -45.70
C ASP A 20 22.21 19.45 -44.61
N LEU A 21 23.21 18.60 -44.74
CA LEU A 21 24.35 18.50 -43.78
C LEU A 21 25.53 19.39 -44.21
N LYS A 22 25.28 20.65 -44.48
CA LYS A 22 26.38 21.62 -44.76
C LYS A 22 26.02 23.00 -44.27
N LYS A 23 26.29 23.28 -42.98
CA LYS A 23 26.56 24.63 -42.43
C LYS A 23 26.52 24.60 -40.92
N ILE A 24 27.55 24.12 -40.26
CA ILE A 24 27.98 24.61 -38.95
C ILE A 24 29.47 24.23 -38.80
N LEU A 25 30.29 25.08 -39.41
CA LEU A 25 31.70 25.24 -39.02
C LEU A 25 31.90 26.72 -38.70
N CYS A 26 32.52 26.98 -37.56
CA CYS A 26 32.94 28.26 -36.93
C CYS A 26 32.05 28.64 -35.76
N THR A 27 32.51 28.42 -34.54
CA THR A 27 33.38 29.28 -33.76
C THR A 27 33.70 28.61 -32.42
N VAL A 28 34.93 28.13 -32.25
CA VAL A 28 35.43 27.74 -30.94
C VAL A 28 35.92 29.02 -30.27
N ALA A 29 35.09 29.62 -29.42
CA ALA A 29 35.50 30.61 -28.45
C ALA A 29 35.79 29.88 -27.14
N LEU A 30 37.06 29.80 -26.74
CA LEU A 30 37.48 29.38 -25.40
C LEU A 30 36.90 30.35 -24.37
N ALA A 31 35.79 30.01 -23.78
CA ALA A 31 35.39 30.56 -22.49
C ALA A 31 35.79 29.54 -21.42
N GLN A 32 36.89 29.77 -20.76
CA GLN A 32 37.21 29.16 -19.48
C GLN A 32 36.21 29.71 -18.45
N SER A 33 35.02 29.17 -18.44
CA SER A 33 34.11 29.32 -17.30
C SER A 33 34.62 28.42 -16.18
N MET A 34 35.20 29.04 -15.16
CA MET A 34 35.39 28.41 -13.85
C MET A 34 34.03 27.82 -13.42
N LEU A 35 33.90 26.53 -13.53
CA LEU A 35 32.83 25.77 -12.88
C LEU A 35 33.04 25.88 -11.37
N ILE A 36 32.50 26.93 -10.77
CA ILE A 36 32.23 26.95 -9.33
C ILE A 36 31.12 25.87 -9.15
N ALA A 37 31.55 24.64 -8.87
CA ALA A 37 30.61 23.60 -8.42
C ALA A 37 29.91 24.19 -7.18
N PRO A 38 28.56 24.26 -7.17
CA PRO A 38 27.88 24.63 -5.94
C PRO A 38 28.30 23.59 -4.90
N ALA A 39 28.93 24.04 -3.82
CA ALA A 39 29.12 23.21 -2.65
C ALA A 39 27.76 22.81 -2.18
N PHE A 40 27.31 21.61 -2.58
CA PHE A 40 26.14 20.98 -1.99
C PHE A 40 26.46 20.84 -0.51
N ALA A 41 25.92 21.74 0.29
CA ALA A 41 25.83 21.55 1.72
C ALA A 41 25.08 20.23 1.94
N PHE A 42 25.82 19.15 2.15
CA PHE A 42 25.30 17.90 2.64
C PHE A 42 24.72 18.21 4.02
N GLY A 43 23.44 18.58 4.04
CA GLY A 43 22.70 18.64 5.27
C GLY A 43 22.87 17.28 5.95
N LYS A 44 23.40 17.25 7.17
CA LYS A 44 23.54 16.01 7.93
C LYS A 44 22.16 15.36 7.98
N GLU A 45 21.99 14.24 7.29
CA GLU A 45 20.77 13.46 7.38
C GLU A 45 20.50 13.19 8.85
N LYS A 46 19.27 13.46 9.30
CA LYS A 46 18.91 13.15 10.67
C LYS A 46 19.01 11.63 10.88
N PRO A 47 19.58 11.17 12.00
CA PRO A 47 19.68 9.74 12.26
C PRO A 47 18.27 9.13 12.31
N ILE A 48 18.11 7.96 11.67
CA ILE A 48 16.87 7.19 11.75
C ILE A 48 16.79 6.58 13.14
N VAL A 49 15.76 6.96 13.89
CA VAL A 49 15.44 6.36 15.19
C VAL A 49 14.47 5.21 14.95
N VAL A 50 14.95 3.99 15.16
CA VAL A 50 14.14 2.79 14.97
C VAL A 50 13.26 2.57 16.21
N PRO A 51 11.94 2.45 16.06
CA PRO A 51 11.04 2.11 17.16
C PRO A 51 11.34 0.72 17.74
N LYS A 52 11.14 0.56 19.05
CA LYS A 52 11.40 -0.72 19.76
C LYS A 52 10.48 -1.87 19.33
N ASN A 53 9.33 -1.57 18.77
CA ASN A 53 8.36 -2.55 18.28
C ASN A 53 8.65 -3.06 16.87
N PHE A 54 9.78 -2.64 16.26
CA PHE A 54 10.22 -3.17 14.97
C PHE A 54 11.04 -4.44 15.17
N PRO A 55 10.87 -5.47 14.28
CA PRO A 55 11.74 -6.63 14.30
C PRO A 55 13.21 -6.25 14.07
N GLU A 56 14.15 -7.00 14.69
CA GLU A 56 15.59 -6.70 14.68
C GLU A 56 16.17 -6.50 13.26
N LYS A 57 15.65 -7.24 12.29
CA LYS A 57 16.02 -7.08 10.87
C LYS A 57 15.87 -5.63 10.38
N TYR A 58 14.88 -4.89 10.87
CA TYR A 58 14.56 -3.54 10.42
C TYR A 58 15.31 -2.47 11.22
N ASN A 59 16.64 -2.62 11.29
CA ASN A 59 17.52 -1.60 11.85
C ASN A 59 17.60 -0.34 10.95
N ALA A 60 18.26 0.71 11.44
CA ALA A 60 18.35 1.99 10.74
C ALA A 60 18.95 1.88 9.31
N GLU A 61 19.93 0.99 9.13
CA GLU A 61 20.57 0.77 7.82
C GLU A 61 19.60 0.09 6.85
N TYR A 62 18.87 -0.90 7.31
CA TYR A 62 17.85 -1.57 6.51
C TYR A 62 16.74 -0.61 6.11
N ILE A 63 16.22 0.19 7.06
CA ILE A 63 15.19 1.20 6.78
C ILE A 63 15.69 2.20 5.75
N LYS A 64 16.92 2.70 5.88
CA LYS A 64 17.52 3.59 4.90
C LYS A 64 17.55 2.95 3.50
N ARG A 65 17.86 1.67 3.41
CA ARG A 65 17.91 0.94 2.14
C ARG A 65 16.54 0.80 1.45
N ILE A 66 15.47 0.56 2.21
CA ILE A 66 14.11 0.40 1.64
C ILE A 66 13.38 1.73 1.43
N THR A 67 13.80 2.80 2.08
CA THR A 67 13.17 4.13 1.97
C THR A 67 12.92 4.58 0.52
N PRO A 68 13.85 4.43 -0.45
CA PRO A 68 13.61 4.87 -1.82
C PRO A 68 12.43 4.17 -2.49
N GLU A 69 12.14 2.92 -2.11
CA GLU A 69 11.03 2.13 -2.65
C GLU A 69 9.67 2.63 -2.12
N TYR A 70 9.62 3.01 -0.83
CA TYR A 70 8.34 3.26 -0.13
C TYR A 70 8.03 4.72 0.16
N LYS A 71 8.99 5.65 0.03
CA LYS A 71 8.76 7.07 0.37
C LYS A 71 7.61 7.75 -0.40
N SER A 72 7.17 7.15 -1.50
CA SER A 72 6.05 7.68 -2.28
C SER A 72 4.69 7.50 -1.59
N VAL A 73 4.57 6.59 -0.59
CA VAL A 73 3.31 6.29 0.08
C VAL A 73 3.05 7.17 1.31
N GLY A 74 4.11 7.67 1.98
CA GLY A 74 4.00 8.49 3.20
C GLY A 74 5.38 8.74 3.79
N ASP A 75 5.45 9.36 4.98
CA ASP A 75 6.72 9.75 5.61
C ASP A 75 7.08 8.88 6.84
N ASP A 76 6.17 8.02 7.30
CA ASP A 76 6.38 7.22 8.50
C ASP A 76 7.03 5.87 8.17
N PHE A 77 8.14 5.56 8.85
CA PHE A 77 8.89 4.32 8.62
C PHE A 77 8.11 3.06 8.94
N ILE A 78 7.10 3.12 9.79
CA ILE A 78 6.26 1.97 10.08
C ILE A 78 5.56 1.45 8.81
N PHE A 79 5.15 2.36 7.91
CA PHE A 79 4.52 1.99 6.64
C PHE A 79 5.52 1.34 5.69
N TYR A 80 6.78 1.79 5.69
CA TYR A 80 7.83 1.19 4.87
C TYR A 80 8.12 -0.24 5.31
N VAL A 81 8.28 -0.44 6.62
CA VAL A 81 8.53 -1.75 7.21
C VAL A 81 7.32 -2.66 7.00
N ALA A 82 6.11 -2.19 7.25
CA ALA A 82 4.88 -2.93 7.02
C ALA A 82 4.76 -3.39 5.55
N LEU A 83 4.99 -2.51 4.59
CA LEU A 83 4.97 -2.86 3.17
C LEU A 83 6.09 -3.83 2.77
N ASP A 84 7.28 -3.70 3.36
CA ASP A 84 8.37 -4.63 3.11
C ASP A 84 8.08 -6.04 3.67
N MET A 85 7.35 -6.13 4.79
CA MET A 85 6.90 -7.40 5.36
C MET A 85 5.84 -8.11 4.50
N LEU A 86 5.13 -7.40 3.62
CA LEU A 86 4.19 -8.00 2.67
C LEU A 86 4.87 -8.72 1.49
N LYS A 87 6.18 -8.50 1.28
CA LYS A 87 6.92 -9.16 0.19
C LYS A 87 6.90 -10.69 0.35
N GLY A 88 6.44 -11.37 -0.71
CA GLY A 88 6.41 -12.83 -0.74
C GLY A 88 5.29 -13.46 0.09
N THR A 89 4.39 -12.66 0.67
CA THR A 89 3.15 -13.12 1.31
C THR A 89 1.95 -13.01 0.34
N ASN A 90 0.80 -13.52 0.74
CA ASN A 90 -0.47 -13.29 0.03
C ASN A 90 -0.80 -11.79 -0.10
N GLY A 91 -0.25 -10.95 0.79
CA GLY A 91 -0.35 -9.49 0.74
C GLY A 91 0.52 -8.79 -0.33
N GLU A 92 1.31 -9.53 -1.11
CA GLU A 92 2.13 -8.95 -2.18
C GLU A 92 1.29 -8.22 -3.23
N PHE A 93 0.08 -8.71 -3.51
CA PHE A 93 -0.87 -8.02 -4.38
C PHE A 93 -1.24 -6.65 -3.82
N SER A 94 -1.62 -6.59 -2.54
CA SER A 94 -1.96 -5.35 -1.83
C SER A 94 -0.78 -4.38 -1.78
N ARG A 95 0.44 -4.88 -1.52
CA ARG A 95 1.66 -4.08 -1.60
C ARG A 95 1.83 -3.41 -2.97
N LYS A 96 1.68 -4.18 -4.05
CA LYS A 96 1.76 -3.65 -5.42
C LYS A 96 0.67 -2.63 -5.71
N ALA A 97 -0.55 -2.86 -5.24
CA ALA A 97 -1.65 -1.92 -5.37
C ALA A 97 -1.33 -0.60 -4.65
N ILE A 98 -0.81 -0.65 -3.43
CA ILE A 98 -0.37 0.54 -2.67
C ILE A 98 0.74 1.29 -3.42
N LEU A 99 1.67 0.59 -4.06
CA LEU A 99 2.77 1.21 -4.81
C LEU A 99 2.37 1.76 -6.19
N GLY A 100 1.11 1.62 -6.59
CA GLY A 100 0.57 2.23 -7.80
C GLY A 100 -0.03 1.28 -8.83
N ASN A 101 0.06 -0.05 -8.63
CA ASN A 101 -0.64 -1.02 -9.46
C ASN A 101 -2.11 -1.16 -9.00
N ASN A 102 -2.88 -0.09 -9.15
CA ASN A 102 -4.26 0.05 -8.69
C ASN A 102 -5.09 0.83 -9.72
N LEU A 103 -6.39 0.97 -9.48
CA LEU A 103 -7.31 1.69 -10.38
C LEU A 103 -6.91 3.16 -10.63
N SER A 104 -6.21 3.78 -9.68
CA SER A 104 -5.74 5.18 -9.85
C SER A 104 -4.41 5.29 -10.60
N GLN A 105 -3.69 4.18 -10.80
CA GLN A 105 -2.33 4.13 -11.37
C GLN A 105 -1.34 5.05 -10.64
N ARG A 106 -1.52 5.24 -9.33
CA ARG A 106 -0.72 6.11 -8.47
C ARG A 106 -0.45 5.43 -7.13
N PRO A 107 0.68 5.72 -6.48
CA PRO A 107 0.89 5.29 -5.11
C PRO A 107 -0.24 5.76 -4.20
N VAL A 108 -0.75 4.86 -3.36
CA VAL A 108 -1.70 5.20 -2.31
C VAL A 108 -0.97 6.00 -1.23
N LYS A 109 -1.60 7.05 -0.70
CA LYS A 109 -1.04 7.81 0.42
C LYS A 109 -1.51 7.20 1.74
N ILE A 110 -0.56 6.91 2.62
CA ILE A 110 -0.84 6.32 3.94
C ILE A 110 -0.51 7.36 5.01
N GLU A 111 -1.46 7.63 5.90
CA GLU A 111 -1.31 8.64 6.95
C GLU A 111 -1.99 8.16 8.24
N PHE A 112 -1.40 8.48 9.39
CA PHE A 112 -2.13 8.44 10.64
C PHE A 112 -3.07 9.63 10.72
N LYS A 113 -4.37 9.36 10.85
CA LYS A 113 -5.41 10.40 10.86
C LYS A 113 -6.53 10.05 11.81
N ASP A 114 -6.96 11.03 12.62
CA ASP A 114 -8.18 10.89 13.40
C ASP A 114 -9.38 10.78 12.44
N LEU A 115 -9.93 9.58 12.36
CA LEU A 115 -11.02 9.26 11.45
C LEU A 115 -12.33 9.94 11.83
N GLY A 116 -12.49 10.30 13.10
CA GLY A 116 -13.61 11.11 13.60
C GLY A 116 -13.67 12.51 12.98
N THR A 117 -12.53 13.03 12.49
CA THR A 117 -12.48 14.32 11.77
C THR A 117 -13.03 14.23 10.34
N ILE A 118 -13.13 13.02 9.78
CA ILE A 118 -13.77 12.78 8.48
C ILE A 118 -15.28 12.60 8.68
N ASN A 119 -15.63 11.69 9.58
CA ASN A 119 -17.00 11.47 10.04
C ASN A 119 -16.93 10.87 11.45
N GLN A 120 -17.74 11.41 12.36
CA GLN A 120 -17.79 10.94 13.75
C GLN A 120 -18.09 9.44 13.85
N ALA A 121 -18.86 8.88 12.92
CA ALA A 121 -19.16 7.44 12.87
C ALA A 121 -17.91 6.58 12.62
N TYR A 122 -16.83 7.15 12.06
CA TYR A 122 -15.57 6.43 11.77
C TYR A 122 -14.55 6.49 12.91
N SER A 123 -14.85 7.21 14.00
CA SER A 123 -13.91 7.42 15.13
C SER A 123 -13.41 6.12 15.74
N SER A 124 -14.22 5.05 15.71
CA SER A 124 -13.88 3.73 16.24
C SER A 124 -13.18 2.80 15.22
N PHE A 125 -13.10 3.17 13.94
CA PHE A 125 -12.48 2.33 12.92
C PHE A 125 -10.96 2.27 13.13
N ASP A 126 -10.36 1.15 12.72
CA ASP A 126 -8.91 0.94 12.79
C ASP A 126 -8.21 1.66 11.63
N ALA A 127 -8.80 1.56 10.44
CA ALA A 127 -8.35 2.27 9.25
C ALA A 127 -9.54 2.59 8.33
N LEU A 128 -9.26 3.30 7.25
CA LEU A 128 -10.24 3.68 6.24
C LEU A 128 -9.55 3.87 4.90
N GLY A 129 -9.93 3.07 3.90
CA GLY A 129 -9.68 3.34 2.49
C GLY A 129 -10.49 4.56 2.04
N TRP A 130 -9.87 5.52 1.39
CA TRP A 130 -10.51 6.76 1.00
C TRP A 130 -10.08 7.23 -0.38
N LYS A 131 -11.05 7.52 -1.26
CA LYS A 131 -10.79 8.08 -2.58
C LYS A 131 -11.10 9.58 -2.59
N ARG A 132 -10.15 10.38 -3.03
CA ARG A 132 -10.33 11.82 -3.23
C ARG A 132 -9.89 12.20 -4.64
N GLY A 133 -10.84 12.41 -5.53
CA GLY A 133 -10.57 12.59 -6.95
C GLY A 133 -9.87 11.35 -7.54
N LYS A 134 -8.65 11.52 -8.05
CA LYS A 134 -7.82 10.42 -8.59
C LYS A 134 -6.81 9.86 -7.59
N GLN A 135 -6.79 10.35 -6.35
CA GLN A 135 -5.85 9.90 -5.33
C GLN A 135 -6.55 8.98 -4.34
N LEU A 136 -5.93 7.83 -4.11
CA LEU A 136 -6.32 6.90 -3.04
C LEU A 136 -5.51 7.17 -1.78
N TYR A 137 -6.15 7.05 -0.64
CA TYR A 137 -5.58 7.19 0.69
C TYR A 137 -5.93 5.97 1.53
N ILE A 138 -5.03 5.61 2.43
CA ILE A 138 -5.33 4.74 3.57
C ILE A 138 -5.05 5.58 4.81
N TYR A 139 -6.11 5.88 5.57
CA TYR A 139 -6.00 6.56 6.84
C TYR A 139 -6.03 5.54 7.96
N ILE A 140 -4.99 5.52 8.79
CA ILE A 140 -4.90 4.63 9.95
C ILE A 140 -5.17 5.46 11.20
N ASN A 141 -5.99 4.91 12.10
CA ASN A 141 -6.28 5.59 13.36
C ASN A 141 -4.98 5.78 14.18
N PRO A 142 -4.70 7.00 14.69
CA PRO A 142 -3.46 7.30 15.41
C PRO A 142 -3.21 6.44 16.65
N ARG A 143 -4.24 5.77 17.19
CA ARG A 143 -4.08 4.81 18.28
C ARG A 143 -3.20 3.61 17.92
N HIS A 144 -2.92 3.41 16.62
CA HIS A 144 -2.09 2.31 16.10
C HIS A 144 -0.64 2.73 15.80
N LYS A 145 -0.20 3.92 16.20
CA LYS A 145 1.19 4.38 15.96
C LYS A 145 2.25 3.48 16.61
N ASP A 146 1.91 2.86 17.73
CA ASP A 146 2.80 1.99 18.49
C ASP A 146 2.52 0.49 18.22
N ALA A 147 1.68 0.17 17.24
CA ALA A 147 1.44 -1.21 16.83
C ALA A 147 2.70 -1.83 16.22
N PRO A 148 2.90 -3.15 16.31
CA PRO A 148 3.94 -3.82 15.54
C PRO A 148 3.73 -3.62 14.03
N PRO A 149 4.80 -3.41 13.25
CA PRO A 149 4.68 -3.24 11.79
C PRO A 149 3.97 -4.40 11.10
N GLY A 150 4.08 -5.62 11.62
CA GLY A 150 3.39 -6.79 11.10
C GLY A 150 1.86 -6.69 11.18
N ALA A 151 1.33 -6.14 12.29
CA ALA A 151 -0.10 -5.91 12.43
C ALA A 151 -0.57 -4.79 11.48
N ILE A 152 0.24 -3.73 11.32
CA ILE A 152 -0.02 -2.69 10.30
C ILE A 152 0.02 -3.28 8.88
N ALA A 153 0.92 -4.20 8.59
CA ALA A 153 1.00 -4.87 7.29
C ALA A 153 -0.27 -5.67 6.97
N ALA A 154 -0.77 -6.45 7.94
CA ALA A 154 -2.03 -7.17 7.80
C ALA A 154 -3.19 -6.21 7.53
N LEU A 155 -3.34 -5.14 8.32
CA LEU A 155 -4.35 -4.10 8.12
C LEU A 155 -4.22 -3.42 6.75
N LEU A 156 -3.00 -3.08 6.30
CA LEU A 156 -2.77 -2.50 4.98
C LEU A 156 -3.15 -3.44 3.84
N SER A 157 -3.01 -4.77 4.03
CA SER A 157 -3.40 -5.75 3.02
C SER A 157 -4.92 -5.77 2.79
N HIS A 158 -5.70 -5.45 3.80
CA HIS A 158 -7.14 -5.25 3.75
C HIS A 158 -7.50 -3.93 3.05
N GLU A 159 -7.02 -2.82 3.59
CA GLU A 159 -7.40 -1.48 3.12
C GLU A 159 -7.01 -1.20 1.65
N ALA A 160 -5.99 -1.89 1.14
CA ALA A 160 -5.56 -1.77 -0.25
C ALA A 160 -6.58 -2.34 -1.26
N LEU A 161 -7.57 -3.08 -0.81
CA LEU A 161 -8.63 -3.64 -1.66
C LEU A 161 -9.73 -2.62 -1.96
N HIS A 162 -9.93 -1.64 -1.08
CA HIS A 162 -10.89 -0.55 -1.25
C HIS A 162 -10.35 0.54 -2.19
N GLN A 163 -10.54 0.36 -3.51
CA GLN A 163 -9.95 1.23 -4.54
C GLN A 163 -10.94 2.20 -5.19
N ASP A 164 -12.21 2.11 -4.86
CA ASP A 164 -13.25 3.00 -5.37
C ASP A 164 -14.27 3.39 -4.28
N GLU A 165 -15.42 3.90 -4.69
CA GLU A 165 -16.49 4.33 -3.79
C GLU A 165 -17.50 3.21 -3.46
N TYR A 166 -17.34 2.05 -4.07
CA TYR A 166 -18.21 0.91 -3.85
C TYR A 166 -17.63 0.02 -2.76
N ASN A 167 -18.50 -0.57 -1.97
CA ASN A 167 -18.15 -1.58 -0.98
C ASN A 167 -19.31 -2.61 -0.87
N SER A 168 -18.99 -3.83 -0.44
CA SER A 168 -19.95 -4.90 -0.32
C SER A 168 -19.58 -5.91 0.76
N LEU A 169 -20.54 -6.77 1.13
CA LEU A 169 -20.28 -7.90 2.04
C LEU A 169 -19.28 -8.90 1.45
N ALA A 170 -19.27 -9.09 0.13
CA ALA A 170 -18.28 -9.93 -0.56
C ALA A 170 -16.89 -9.33 -0.48
N GLU A 171 -16.74 -8.04 -0.77
CA GLU A 171 -15.48 -7.31 -0.70
C GLU A 171 -14.90 -7.31 0.72
N GLU A 172 -15.69 -6.95 1.72
CA GLU A 172 -15.30 -7.01 3.13
C GLU A 172 -14.90 -8.43 3.57
N THR A 173 -15.65 -9.45 3.12
CA THR A 173 -15.31 -10.85 3.42
C THR A 173 -13.93 -11.22 2.85
N TYR A 174 -13.67 -10.79 1.63
CA TYR A 174 -12.38 -11.02 0.97
C TYR A 174 -11.25 -10.27 1.68
N ALA A 175 -11.47 -8.99 2.00
CA ALA A 175 -10.50 -8.14 2.67
C ALA A 175 -10.12 -8.68 4.07
N TRP A 176 -11.09 -9.06 4.90
CA TRP A 176 -10.83 -9.67 6.21
C TRP A 176 -10.14 -11.04 6.09
N THR A 177 -10.42 -11.79 5.01
CA THR A 177 -9.75 -13.08 4.78
C THR A 177 -8.31 -12.89 4.36
N MET A 178 -8.02 -11.90 3.51
CA MET A 178 -6.68 -11.51 3.12
C MET A 178 -5.86 -11.08 4.35
N GLU A 179 -6.41 -10.20 5.17
CA GLU A 179 -5.80 -9.71 6.41
C GLU A 179 -5.43 -10.87 7.35
N ALA A 180 -6.37 -11.79 7.59
CA ALA A 180 -6.13 -12.97 8.43
C ALA A 180 -5.03 -13.90 7.87
N SER A 181 -5.04 -14.12 6.55
CA SER A 181 -4.03 -14.94 5.87
C SER A 181 -2.65 -14.31 5.96
N VAL A 182 -2.54 -13.02 5.68
CA VAL A 182 -1.28 -12.26 5.75
C VAL A 182 -0.75 -12.25 7.18
N TRP A 183 -1.62 -12.07 8.19
CA TRP A 183 -1.18 -12.14 9.59
C TRP A 183 -0.59 -13.49 9.94
N CYS A 184 -1.21 -14.60 9.52
CA CYS A 184 -0.66 -15.94 9.71
C CYS A 184 0.74 -16.09 9.09
N GLU A 185 0.93 -15.58 7.86
CA GLU A 185 2.21 -15.66 7.16
C GLU A 185 3.29 -14.79 7.81
N ILE A 186 2.91 -13.59 8.28
CA ILE A 186 3.82 -12.70 9.03
C ILE A 186 4.30 -13.37 10.31
N LEU A 187 3.41 -14.02 11.06
CA LEU A 187 3.78 -14.72 12.30
C LEU A 187 4.70 -15.92 12.07
N ASN A 188 4.67 -16.55 10.89
CA ASN A 188 5.64 -17.60 10.55
C ASN A 188 7.08 -17.06 10.41
N VAL A 189 7.25 -15.78 10.10
CA VAL A 189 8.56 -15.14 9.90
C VAL A 189 8.95 -14.26 11.09
N TYR A 190 7.97 -13.64 11.73
CA TYR A 190 8.13 -12.66 12.81
C TYR A 190 7.19 -13.00 13.98
N PRO A 191 7.39 -14.14 14.67
CA PRO A 191 6.51 -14.61 15.75
C PRO A 191 6.44 -13.61 16.92
N GLU A 192 7.47 -12.79 17.13
CA GLU A 192 7.51 -11.74 18.14
C GLU A 192 6.43 -10.66 17.94
N SER A 193 5.85 -10.56 16.76
CA SER A 193 4.74 -9.64 16.46
C SER A 193 3.48 -9.98 17.27
N ASP A 194 3.28 -11.26 17.65
CA ASP A 194 2.16 -11.75 18.46
C ASP A 194 2.34 -11.48 19.96
N GLU A 195 3.56 -11.29 20.43
CA GLU A 195 3.86 -11.07 21.85
C GLU A 195 3.42 -9.68 22.33
N ASN A 196 3.07 -8.78 21.40
CA ASN A 196 2.65 -7.43 21.72
C ASN A 196 1.18 -7.38 22.15
N LEU A 197 0.90 -6.75 23.30
CA LEU A 197 -0.48 -6.60 23.83
C LEU A 197 -1.28 -5.46 23.16
N HIS A 198 -0.82 -4.94 22.03
CA HIS A 198 -1.50 -3.86 21.34
C HIS A 198 -2.91 -4.30 20.86
N PRO A 199 -3.95 -3.43 20.93
CA PRO A 199 -5.32 -3.77 20.51
C PRO A 199 -5.42 -4.29 19.08
N LEU A 200 -4.62 -3.74 18.14
CA LEU A 200 -4.57 -4.22 16.76
C LEU A 200 -4.10 -5.67 16.68
N VAL A 201 -3.07 -6.06 17.44
CA VAL A 201 -2.60 -7.46 17.51
C VAL A 201 -3.69 -8.38 18.05
N THR A 202 -4.43 -7.94 19.08
CA THR A 202 -5.57 -8.70 19.62
C THR A 202 -6.65 -8.93 18.55
N ARG A 203 -6.92 -7.91 17.72
CA ARG A 203 -7.84 -8.00 16.59
C ARG A 203 -7.33 -8.99 15.54
N GLU A 204 -6.07 -8.85 15.12
CA GLU A 204 -5.46 -9.76 14.14
C GLU A 204 -5.49 -11.22 14.62
N ASN A 205 -5.18 -11.47 15.88
CA ASN A 205 -5.27 -12.79 16.49
C ASN A 205 -6.71 -13.34 16.53
N THR A 206 -7.69 -12.47 16.64
CA THR A 206 -9.11 -12.87 16.54
C THR A 206 -9.42 -13.32 15.11
N LEU A 207 -9.00 -12.58 14.10
CA LEU A 207 -9.17 -12.93 12.69
C LEU A 207 -8.44 -14.23 12.35
N LYS A 208 -7.19 -14.39 12.80
CA LYS A 208 -6.42 -15.62 12.67
C LYS A 208 -7.18 -16.84 13.21
N LYS A 209 -7.73 -16.75 14.42
CA LYS A 209 -8.54 -17.84 15.02
C LYS A 209 -9.78 -18.20 14.19
N LEU A 210 -10.46 -17.21 13.61
CA LEU A 210 -11.60 -17.44 12.73
C LEU A 210 -11.17 -18.14 11.43
N PHE A 211 -10.04 -17.74 10.86
CA PHE A 211 -9.48 -18.30 9.64
C PHE A 211 -9.02 -19.75 9.85
N GLU A 212 -8.25 -20.02 10.92
CA GLU A 212 -7.83 -21.38 11.32
C GLU A 212 -9.02 -22.29 11.61
N LYS A 213 -10.02 -21.81 12.37
CA LYS A 213 -11.26 -22.54 12.63
C LYS A 213 -12.02 -22.88 11.35
N GLY A 214 -11.90 -22.04 10.31
CA GLY A 214 -12.43 -22.25 8.98
C GLY A 214 -11.61 -23.22 8.13
N ASN A 215 -10.57 -23.84 8.66
CA ASN A 215 -9.59 -24.61 7.93
C ASN A 215 -8.95 -23.76 6.81
N TYR A 216 -8.49 -22.57 7.19
CA TYR A 216 -7.86 -21.58 6.31
C TYR A 216 -8.77 -21.15 5.14
N SER A 217 -10.05 -21.00 5.43
CA SER A 217 -11.07 -20.49 4.50
C SER A 217 -11.85 -19.32 5.11
N ASN A 218 -12.61 -18.61 4.29
CA ASN A 218 -13.42 -17.46 4.70
C ASN A 218 -14.68 -17.82 5.51
N LYS A 219 -14.97 -19.12 5.77
CA LYS A 219 -16.25 -19.61 6.32
C LYS A 219 -16.72 -18.87 7.58
N TYR A 220 -15.85 -18.68 8.57
CA TYR A 220 -16.22 -18.01 9.83
C TYR A 220 -16.02 -16.49 9.74
N ILE A 221 -15.09 -16.03 8.94
CA ILE A 221 -14.91 -14.61 8.63
C ILE A 221 -16.17 -14.07 7.95
N LYS A 222 -16.67 -14.74 6.90
CA LYS A 222 -17.92 -14.38 6.23
C LYS A 222 -19.09 -14.26 7.20
N LYS A 223 -19.25 -15.21 8.12
CA LYS A 223 -20.29 -15.13 9.15
C LYS A 223 -20.14 -13.90 10.05
N THR A 224 -18.91 -13.54 10.41
CA THR A 224 -18.62 -12.39 11.26
C THR A 224 -18.89 -11.08 10.52
N VAL A 225 -18.46 -10.95 9.26
CA VAL A 225 -18.74 -9.80 8.40
C VAL A 225 -20.24 -9.60 8.24
N HIS A 226 -20.99 -10.66 7.91
CA HIS A 226 -22.44 -10.59 7.72
C HIS A 226 -23.22 -10.29 9.02
N ALA A 227 -22.66 -10.59 10.19
CA ALA A 227 -23.26 -10.28 11.48
C ALA A 227 -22.83 -8.90 12.02
N ASN A 228 -21.94 -8.19 11.35
CA ASN A 228 -21.44 -6.90 11.79
C ASN A 228 -22.48 -5.79 11.52
N GLU A 229 -22.97 -5.16 12.57
CA GLU A 229 -23.95 -4.07 12.47
C GLU A 229 -23.46 -2.89 11.61
N GLY A 230 -22.13 -2.67 11.54
CA GLY A 230 -21.52 -1.64 10.68
C GLY A 230 -21.70 -1.94 9.19
N TYR A 231 -21.91 -3.19 8.81
CA TYR A 231 -22.02 -3.65 7.42
C TYR A 231 -23.45 -4.01 7.00
N LYS A 232 -24.43 -3.90 7.88
CA LYS A 232 -25.82 -4.33 7.62
C LYS A 232 -26.49 -3.70 6.41
N ASN A 233 -26.03 -2.53 5.99
CA ASN A 233 -26.57 -1.80 4.85
C ASN A 233 -25.74 -1.95 3.57
N LEU A 234 -24.64 -2.73 3.61
CA LEU A 234 -23.85 -2.99 2.42
C LEU A 234 -24.59 -3.92 1.45
N PRO A 235 -24.44 -3.71 0.14
CA PRO A 235 -24.93 -4.67 -0.86
C PRO A 235 -24.19 -6.01 -0.71
N ALA A 236 -24.76 -7.08 -1.28
CA ALA A 236 -24.12 -8.39 -1.24
C ALA A 236 -22.79 -8.42 -2.00
N THR A 237 -22.73 -7.74 -3.15
CA THR A 237 -21.58 -7.70 -4.05
C THR A 237 -21.30 -6.27 -4.53
N SER A 238 -20.10 -6.03 -5.00
CA SER A 238 -19.64 -4.78 -5.64
C SER A 238 -18.83 -5.12 -6.91
N PRO A 239 -18.53 -4.12 -7.77
CA PRO A 239 -17.74 -4.35 -8.98
C PRO A 239 -16.41 -5.04 -8.70
N GLY A 240 -16.14 -6.16 -9.38
CA GLY A 240 -14.95 -6.99 -9.16
C GLY A 240 -15.08 -8.06 -8.06
N PHE A 241 -16.20 -8.10 -7.34
CA PHE A 241 -16.49 -9.08 -6.27
C PHE A 241 -17.82 -9.81 -6.47
N GLU A 242 -18.26 -9.93 -7.72
CA GLU A 242 -19.56 -10.54 -8.06
C GLU A 242 -19.57 -12.06 -7.87
N ASP A 243 -18.42 -12.72 -8.03
CA ASP A 243 -18.27 -14.19 -8.06
C ASP A 243 -17.60 -14.76 -6.79
N LEU A 244 -17.58 -14.03 -5.65
CA LEU A 244 -16.92 -14.42 -4.39
C LEU A 244 -17.88 -14.94 -3.31
#